data_cc20321c53816dd8f402394eb10439ba
#
_entry.id   cc20321c53816dd8f402394eb10439ba
#
_cell.length_a   1.000
_cell.length_b   1.000
_cell.length_c   1.000
_cell.angle_alpha   90.00
_cell.angle_beta   90.00
_cell.angle_gamma   90.00
#
_symmetry.space_group_name_H-M   'P 1'
#
loop_
_entity.id
_entity.type
_entity.pdbx_description
1 polymer ?
#
loop_
_entity_poly.entity_id
_entity_poly.type
_entity_poly.pdbx_seq_one_letter_code
_entity_poly.pdbx_strand_id
1 'polypeptide(L)'
;MKLGIVGLPNVGKSTLFNSLTKAGAESANYPFCTIDPNVGVVPVPDPRLGQLAALYNSAKITPAVIEFVDIAGLVKGASKGEGLGNQFLANIREVDAIVHVVRCFEDPNVIHVDGSVNPLRDIETINLELIFSDMEVLERRIAKTTKSAMGNKSLAKELETLKKLYAHLENGNLAKSFEPEDEDELTFINTLDLLTWKPVIFAANVSEDDLADDGASNEYVKQVREFAAENDSEVFVICAQIEQEIAELDEDEKKMFLEDLGLTESGLEKLIAASYRLLGLISYLTAGETETRAWTIKVGTKAPQAAGKIHSDFERGFIRAEVVSYDDLMACGSMNAAKEKGLVRSEGKEYVMKDGDVVLLENTRYRAEETKNGEAFSKDLASLC
;
A
#
# COMPACT_ATOMS: atom_id res chain seq x y z
N MET A 1 -3.62 1.56 -6.28
CA MET A 1 -3.89 1.73 -4.84
C MET A 1 -2.92 2.76 -4.34
N LYS A 2 -3.41 3.68 -3.54
CA LYS A 2 -2.68 4.91 -3.20
C LYS A 2 -2.51 5.02 -1.69
N LEU A 3 -1.31 5.43 -1.26
CA LEU A 3 -1.05 5.86 0.11
C LEU A 3 -0.83 7.36 0.15
N GLY A 4 -1.49 8.03 1.09
CA GLY A 4 -1.27 9.45 1.33
C GLY A 4 -0.17 9.68 2.37
N ILE A 5 0.85 10.45 2.03
CA ILE A 5 1.86 10.86 2.99
C ILE A 5 1.37 12.13 3.68
N VAL A 6 1.15 12.04 4.98
CA VAL A 6 0.70 13.15 5.82
C VAL A 6 1.70 13.47 6.91
N GLY A 7 1.65 14.68 7.44
CA GLY A 7 2.49 15.13 8.54
C GLY A 7 2.40 16.63 8.69
N LEU A 8 2.78 17.15 9.87
CA LEU A 8 2.89 18.58 10.10
C LEU A 8 4.01 19.21 9.24
N PRO A 9 4.04 20.52 9.08
CA PRO A 9 5.17 21.19 8.43
C PRO A 9 6.51 20.87 9.12
N ASN A 10 7.57 20.75 8.33
CA ASN A 10 8.96 20.56 8.80
C ASN A 10 9.23 19.23 9.56
N VAL A 11 8.46 18.19 9.29
CA VAL A 11 8.68 16.83 9.83
C VAL A 11 9.52 15.93 8.91
N GLY A 12 9.94 16.43 7.72
CA GLY A 12 10.67 15.66 6.71
C GLY A 12 9.78 15.02 5.63
N LYS A 13 8.48 15.34 5.58
CA LYS A 13 7.52 14.77 4.65
C LYS A 13 7.92 14.92 3.18
N SER A 14 8.24 16.12 2.74
CA SER A 14 8.62 16.39 1.34
C SER A 14 9.97 15.78 0.98
N THR A 15 10.91 15.70 1.93
CA THR A 15 12.19 15.00 1.74
C THR A 15 11.93 13.52 1.49
N LEU A 16 11.12 12.87 2.31
CA LEU A 16 10.73 11.47 2.14
C LEU A 16 10.02 11.23 0.80
N PHE A 17 9.06 12.09 0.43
CA PHE A 17 8.36 11.96 -0.85
C PHE A 17 9.31 12.10 -2.04
N ASN A 18 10.25 13.02 -1.98
CA ASN A 18 11.27 13.19 -3.03
C ASN A 18 12.17 11.96 -3.16
N SER A 19 12.56 11.32 -2.05
CA SER A 19 13.33 10.08 -2.07
C SER A 19 12.53 8.94 -2.70
N LEU A 20 11.26 8.81 -2.36
CA LEU A 20 10.33 7.84 -2.96
C LEU A 20 10.20 8.04 -4.48
N THR A 21 10.03 9.29 -4.93
CA THR A 21 9.86 9.60 -6.36
C THR A 21 11.13 9.42 -7.16
N LYS A 22 12.31 9.68 -6.57
CA LYS A 22 13.61 9.38 -7.23
C LYS A 22 13.80 7.88 -7.42
N ALA A 23 13.58 7.08 -6.38
CA ALA A 23 13.60 5.61 -6.47
C ALA A 23 12.61 5.07 -7.52
N GLY A 24 11.49 5.78 -7.76
CA GLY A 24 10.51 5.46 -8.80
C GLY A 24 10.88 5.94 -10.20
N ALA A 25 11.73 6.97 -10.34
CA ALA A 25 12.06 7.57 -11.64
C ALA A 25 12.84 6.63 -12.57
N GLU A 26 13.65 5.72 -12.03
CA GLU A 26 14.33 4.67 -12.79
C GLU A 26 13.33 3.65 -13.37
N SER A 27 12.14 3.54 -12.78
CA SER A 27 11.04 2.71 -13.25
C SER A 27 10.06 3.44 -14.19
N ALA A 28 10.35 4.67 -14.64
CA ALA A 28 9.47 5.54 -15.45
C ALA A 28 9.08 5.01 -16.83
N ASN A 29 9.52 3.81 -17.19
CA ASN A 29 9.09 3.09 -18.41
C ASN A 29 7.77 2.32 -18.25
N TYR A 30 6.99 2.57 -17.18
CA TYR A 30 5.67 1.97 -17.05
C TYR A 30 4.66 2.70 -17.94
N PRO A 31 4.05 2.00 -18.92
CA PRO A 31 2.92 2.56 -19.68
C PRO A 31 1.76 2.77 -18.71
N PHE A 32 1.18 3.96 -18.72
CA PHE A 32 0.02 4.42 -17.92
C PHE A 32 0.31 5.22 -16.63
N CYS A 33 1.54 5.65 -16.35
CA CYS A 33 1.77 6.64 -15.30
C CYS A 33 1.34 8.03 -15.79
N THR A 34 0.27 8.58 -15.25
CA THR A 34 -0.04 10.01 -15.33
C THR A 34 1.00 10.76 -14.53
N ILE A 35 1.66 11.74 -15.16
CA ILE A 35 2.63 12.62 -14.49
C ILE A 35 1.81 13.64 -13.68
N ASP A 36 1.40 13.28 -12.48
CA ASP A 36 0.91 14.22 -11.48
C ASP A 36 2.09 14.58 -10.57
N PRO A 37 2.43 15.84 -10.37
CA PRO A 37 3.60 16.24 -9.59
C PRO A 37 3.54 15.81 -8.11
N ASN A 38 2.35 15.43 -7.63
CA ASN A 38 2.14 14.99 -6.26
C ASN A 38 1.95 13.45 -6.12
N VAL A 39 2.16 12.68 -7.20
CA VAL A 39 2.01 11.22 -7.18
C VAL A 39 3.33 10.57 -7.57
N GLY A 40 3.89 9.80 -6.65
CA GLY A 40 5.06 8.96 -6.88
C GLY A 40 4.66 7.51 -7.09
N VAL A 41 5.07 6.90 -8.20
CA VAL A 41 4.91 5.47 -8.46
C VAL A 41 6.22 4.77 -8.12
N VAL A 42 6.18 3.84 -7.17
CA VAL A 42 7.37 3.23 -6.59
C VAL A 42 7.33 1.72 -6.76
N PRO A 43 8.42 1.09 -7.24
CA PRO A 43 8.50 -0.36 -7.32
C PRO A 43 8.49 -0.99 -5.92
N VAL A 44 7.79 -2.11 -5.78
CA VAL A 44 7.80 -2.91 -4.56
C VAL A 44 9.01 -3.85 -4.62
N PRO A 45 9.94 -3.76 -3.65
CA PRO A 45 11.08 -4.67 -3.59
C PRO A 45 10.61 -6.12 -3.50
N ASP A 46 11.04 -6.96 -4.45
CA ASP A 46 10.75 -8.38 -4.47
C ASP A 46 11.95 -9.17 -5.01
N PRO A 47 12.77 -9.77 -4.14
CA PRO A 47 13.97 -10.50 -4.54
C PRO A 47 13.68 -11.74 -5.40
N ARG A 48 12.42 -12.24 -5.37
CA ARG A 48 11.99 -13.40 -6.16
C ARG A 48 12.08 -13.12 -7.67
N LEU A 49 11.84 -11.87 -8.08
CA LEU A 49 11.86 -11.49 -9.50
C LEU A 49 13.24 -11.68 -10.14
N GLY A 50 14.30 -11.25 -9.47
CA GLY A 50 15.66 -11.40 -9.97
C GLY A 50 16.05 -12.87 -10.13
N GLN A 51 15.69 -13.72 -9.17
CA GLN A 51 15.98 -15.15 -9.21
C GLN A 51 15.18 -15.88 -10.32
N LEU A 52 13.90 -15.53 -10.50
CA LEU A 52 13.07 -16.05 -11.60
C LEU A 52 13.58 -15.58 -12.96
N ALA A 53 13.97 -14.31 -13.08
CA ALA A 53 14.52 -13.78 -14.33
C ALA A 53 15.82 -14.48 -14.72
N ALA A 54 16.68 -14.80 -13.75
CA ALA A 54 17.89 -15.60 -13.99
C ALA A 54 17.56 -17.03 -14.42
N LEU A 55 16.54 -17.67 -13.82
CA LEU A 55 16.10 -19.02 -14.16
C LEU A 55 15.56 -19.11 -15.60
N TYR A 56 14.82 -18.09 -16.06
CA TYR A 56 14.20 -18.04 -17.39
C TYR A 56 15.01 -17.28 -18.44
N ASN A 57 16.16 -16.68 -18.07
CA ASN A 57 16.93 -15.75 -18.90
C ASN A 57 16.06 -14.61 -19.46
N SER A 58 15.23 -14.04 -18.61
CA SER A 58 14.27 -13.01 -18.98
C SER A 58 14.95 -11.73 -19.45
N ALA A 59 14.51 -11.20 -20.59
CA ALA A 59 15.05 -9.95 -21.14
C ALA A 59 14.62 -8.71 -20.32
N LYS A 60 13.54 -8.80 -19.53
CA LYS A 60 12.98 -7.70 -18.74
C LYS A 60 12.44 -8.19 -17.40
N ILE A 61 12.61 -7.36 -16.37
CA ILE A 61 11.99 -7.54 -15.05
C ILE A 61 11.00 -6.39 -14.82
N THR A 62 9.78 -6.72 -14.41
CA THR A 62 8.74 -5.73 -14.11
C THR A 62 8.18 -5.99 -12.70
N PRO A 63 8.60 -5.21 -11.69
CA PRO A 63 8.09 -5.34 -10.33
C PRO A 63 6.63 -4.88 -10.20
N ALA A 64 5.98 -5.25 -9.10
CA ALA A 64 4.75 -4.61 -8.66
C ALA A 64 5.03 -3.16 -8.30
N VAL A 65 4.02 -2.31 -8.39
CA VAL A 65 4.14 -0.89 -8.03
C VAL A 65 3.07 -0.46 -7.05
N ILE A 66 3.40 0.54 -6.24
CA ILE A 66 2.50 1.21 -5.32
C ILE A 66 2.59 2.72 -5.55
N GLU A 67 1.48 3.42 -5.36
CA GLU A 67 1.40 4.87 -5.55
C GLU A 67 1.43 5.58 -4.20
N PHE A 68 2.33 6.55 -4.06
CA PHE A 68 2.35 7.48 -2.93
C PHE A 68 1.90 8.86 -3.39
N VAL A 69 1.09 9.51 -2.58
CA VAL A 69 0.57 10.86 -2.85
C VAL A 69 1.10 11.81 -1.79
N ASP A 70 1.83 12.86 -2.19
CA ASP A 70 2.21 13.93 -1.27
C ASP A 70 0.98 14.78 -0.94
N ILE A 71 0.49 14.65 0.28
CA ILE A 71 -0.62 15.44 0.77
C ILE A 71 -0.05 16.66 1.50
N ALA A 72 -0.37 17.86 1.02
CA ALA A 72 0.12 19.11 1.59
C ALA A 72 -0.05 19.14 3.12
N GLY A 73 0.95 19.65 3.83
CA GLY A 73 0.96 19.60 5.29
C GLY A 73 -0.28 20.27 5.92
N LEU A 74 -0.80 19.63 6.95
CA LEU A 74 -1.93 20.13 7.73
C LEU A 74 -1.51 21.38 8.48
N VAL A 75 -2.34 22.42 8.41
CA VAL A 75 -2.31 23.55 9.33
C VAL A 75 -3.46 23.39 10.31
N LYS A 76 -3.20 23.59 11.60
CA LYS A 76 -4.20 23.52 12.68
C LYS A 76 -5.43 24.36 12.35
N GLY A 77 -6.63 23.79 12.45
CA GLY A 77 -7.89 24.45 12.08
C GLY A 77 -8.32 24.16 10.63
N ALA A 78 -7.75 23.17 9.96
CA ALA A 78 -8.07 22.79 8.58
C ALA A 78 -9.55 22.41 8.39
N SER A 79 -10.17 21.78 9.38
CA SER A 79 -11.59 21.39 9.36
C SER A 79 -12.56 22.60 9.45
N LYS A 80 -12.10 23.73 9.99
CA LYS A 80 -12.91 24.96 10.17
C LYS A 80 -12.59 26.05 9.14
N GLY A 81 -11.60 25.83 8.27
CA GLY A 81 -11.07 26.83 7.37
C GLY A 81 -11.56 26.71 5.93
N GLU A 82 -11.61 27.83 5.24
CA GLU A 82 -11.76 27.87 3.79
C GLU A 82 -10.40 27.59 3.13
N GLY A 83 -10.36 26.81 2.05
CA GLY A 83 -9.19 26.67 1.19
C GLY A 83 -8.32 25.44 1.44
N LEU A 84 -7.05 25.60 1.87
CA LEU A 84 -6.04 24.54 1.93
C LEU A 84 -6.41 23.35 2.85
N GLY A 85 -7.13 23.59 3.95
CA GLY A 85 -7.58 22.54 4.84
C GLY A 85 -8.59 21.58 4.21
N ASN A 86 -9.57 22.12 3.48
CA ASN A 86 -10.55 21.30 2.77
C ASN A 86 -9.88 20.47 1.65
N GLN A 87 -8.86 21.01 0.99
CA GLN A 87 -8.09 20.29 -0.01
C GLN A 87 -7.28 19.15 0.61
N PHE A 88 -6.66 19.37 1.77
CA PHE A 88 -5.97 18.31 2.53
C PHE A 88 -6.90 17.14 2.84
N LEU A 89 -8.08 17.42 3.41
CA LEU A 89 -9.06 16.38 3.76
C LEU A 89 -9.61 15.67 2.51
N ALA A 90 -9.80 16.39 1.40
CA ALA A 90 -10.23 15.80 0.13
C ALA A 90 -9.16 14.84 -0.41
N ASN A 91 -7.89 15.22 -0.37
CA ASN A 91 -6.79 14.37 -0.83
C ASN A 91 -6.67 13.08 0.02
N ILE A 92 -6.89 13.17 1.36
CA ILE A 92 -6.91 11.97 2.21
C ILE A 92 -8.08 11.05 1.85
N ARG A 93 -9.22 11.57 1.41
CA ARG A 93 -10.35 10.71 0.97
C ARG A 93 -10.00 9.85 -0.24
N GLU A 94 -9.16 10.33 -1.15
CA GLU A 94 -8.81 9.66 -2.39
C GLU A 94 -7.77 8.54 -2.22
N VAL A 95 -7.14 8.41 -1.05
CA VAL A 95 -6.13 7.38 -0.79
C VAL A 95 -6.70 6.22 0.01
N ASP A 96 -6.10 5.04 -0.13
CA ASP A 96 -6.55 3.80 0.51
C ASP A 96 -5.99 3.64 1.94
N ALA A 97 -4.82 4.21 2.22
CA ALA A 97 -4.15 4.19 3.52
C ALA A 97 -3.28 5.44 3.73
N ILE A 98 -2.81 5.65 4.94
CA ILE A 98 -2.05 6.83 5.35
C ILE A 98 -0.65 6.42 5.83
N VAL A 99 0.38 7.11 5.35
CA VAL A 99 1.73 7.15 5.94
C VAL A 99 1.84 8.45 6.72
N HIS A 100 1.84 8.35 8.03
CA HIS A 100 1.95 9.50 8.92
C HIS A 100 3.41 9.73 9.31
N VAL A 101 4.04 10.75 8.73
CA VAL A 101 5.42 11.15 9.05
C VAL A 101 5.43 11.95 10.33
N VAL A 102 6.18 11.45 11.32
CA VAL A 102 6.28 12.04 12.66
C VAL A 102 7.74 12.42 12.93
N ARG A 103 7.97 13.63 13.36
CA ARG A 103 9.31 14.12 13.69
C ARG A 103 9.76 13.56 15.03
N CYS A 104 10.86 12.80 15.03
CA CYS A 104 11.49 12.19 16.20
C CYS A 104 12.98 12.62 16.34
N PHE A 105 13.34 13.81 15.89
CA PHE A 105 14.69 14.34 15.97
C PHE A 105 14.69 15.82 16.37
N GLU A 106 15.75 16.27 17.02
CA GLU A 106 16.01 17.67 17.32
C GLU A 106 17.00 18.24 16.30
N ASP A 107 16.67 19.38 15.71
CA ASP A 107 17.57 20.16 14.86
C ASP A 107 17.28 21.65 15.06
N PRO A 108 18.27 22.45 15.55
CA PRO A 108 18.10 23.86 15.78
C PRO A 108 17.87 24.67 14.49
N ASN A 109 18.25 24.15 13.33
CA ASN A 109 18.03 24.79 12.03
C ASN A 109 16.65 24.51 11.43
N VAL A 110 15.93 23.52 11.96
CA VAL A 110 14.60 23.14 11.49
C VAL A 110 13.56 23.52 12.55
N ILE A 111 12.86 24.63 12.33
CA ILE A 111 11.88 25.15 13.28
C ILE A 111 10.64 24.22 13.30
N HIS A 112 10.23 23.81 14.51
CA HIS A 112 8.95 23.11 14.70
C HIS A 112 7.81 24.13 14.77
N VAL A 113 6.63 23.80 14.17
CA VAL A 113 5.46 24.70 14.13
C VAL A 113 4.97 25.10 15.51
N ASP A 114 5.05 24.20 16.51
CA ASP A 114 4.64 24.45 17.90
C ASP A 114 5.83 24.78 18.82
N GLY A 115 7.02 25.06 18.26
CA GLY A 115 8.22 25.51 19.00
C GLY A 115 8.99 24.41 19.72
N SER A 116 8.48 23.18 19.82
CA SER A 116 9.15 22.01 20.42
C SER A 116 8.72 20.71 19.74
N VAL A 117 9.61 19.74 19.69
CA VAL A 117 9.31 18.40 19.21
C VAL A 117 8.45 17.67 20.24
N ASN A 118 7.30 17.17 19.81
CA ASN A 118 6.44 16.33 20.63
C ASN A 118 5.58 15.42 19.70
N PRO A 119 6.03 14.19 19.46
CA PRO A 119 5.37 13.27 18.53
C PRO A 119 3.90 13.00 18.83
N LEU A 120 3.55 12.79 20.09
CA LEU A 120 2.16 12.49 20.47
C LEU A 120 1.21 13.66 20.20
N ARG A 121 1.61 14.88 20.58
CA ARG A 121 0.85 16.11 20.27
C ARG A 121 0.66 16.26 18.76
N ASP A 122 1.70 16.00 17.98
CA ASP A 122 1.68 16.15 16.53
C ASP A 122 0.73 15.13 15.88
N ILE A 123 0.74 13.88 16.36
CA ILE A 123 -0.21 12.83 15.96
C ILE A 123 -1.64 13.22 16.34
N GLU A 124 -1.86 13.64 17.59
CA GLU A 124 -3.18 14.06 18.06
C GLU A 124 -3.75 15.23 17.26
N THR A 125 -2.89 16.19 16.87
CA THR A 125 -3.31 17.34 16.06
C THR A 125 -3.89 16.89 14.72
N ILE A 126 -3.25 15.95 14.03
CA ILE A 126 -3.77 15.41 12.76
C ILE A 126 -5.03 14.58 13.01
N ASN A 127 -5.01 13.70 14.00
CA ASN A 127 -6.16 12.85 14.33
C ASN A 127 -7.41 13.67 14.63
N LEU A 128 -7.31 14.76 15.39
CA LEU A 128 -8.43 15.64 15.71
C LEU A 128 -9.04 16.29 14.45
N GLU A 129 -8.22 16.74 13.51
CA GLU A 129 -8.73 17.31 12.25
C GLU A 129 -9.45 16.26 11.40
N LEU A 130 -8.95 15.01 11.37
CA LEU A 130 -9.63 13.91 10.69
C LEU A 130 -10.95 13.55 11.38
N ILE A 131 -10.97 13.48 12.71
CA ILE A 131 -12.17 13.23 13.53
C ILE A 131 -13.23 14.30 13.23
N PHE A 132 -12.89 15.58 13.27
CA PHE A 132 -13.85 16.65 12.99
C PHE A 132 -14.45 16.53 11.58
N SER A 133 -13.61 16.20 10.58
CA SER A 133 -14.10 15.97 9.23
C SER A 133 -15.08 14.79 9.15
N ASP A 134 -14.79 13.71 9.86
CA ASP A 134 -15.67 12.53 9.89
C ASP A 134 -16.99 12.82 10.64
N MET A 135 -16.92 13.56 11.73
CA MET A 135 -18.12 13.99 12.46
C MET A 135 -19.06 14.80 11.56
N GLU A 136 -18.55 15.72 10.75
CA GLU A 136 -19.38 16.47 9.77
C GLU A 136 -20.05 15.55 8.74
N VAL A 137 -19.33 14.51 8.28
CA VAL A 137 -19.90 13.51 7.36
C VAL A 137 -21.03 12.76 8.05
N LEU A 138 -20.81 12.30 9.29
CA LEU A 138 -21.78 11.56 10.07
C LEU A 138 -23.02 12.41 10.41
N GLU A 139 -22.85 13.68 10.81
CA GLU A 139 -23.96 14.60 11.06
C GLU A 139 -24.89 14.73 9.85
N ARG A 140 -24.32 14.97 8.69
CA ARG A 140 -25.08 15.05 7.43
C ARG A 140 -25.80 13.74 7.12
N ARG A 141 -25.13 12.60 7.34
CA ARG A 141 -25.69 11.27 7.11
C ARG A 141 -26.83 10.96 8.09
N ILE A 142 -26.66 11.25 9.39
CA ILE A 142 -27.66 11.10 10.45
C ILE A 142 -28.90 11.93 10.11
N ALA A 143 -28.74 13.20 9.76
CA ALA A 143 -29.84 14.08 9.40
C ALA A 143 -30.66 13.56 8.20
N LYS A 144 -29.98 13.03 7.18
CA LYS A 144 -30.62 12.42 6.01
C LYS A 144 -31.32 11.12 6.36
N THR A 145 -30.65 10.20 7.07
CA THR A 145 -31.17 8.88 7.42
C THR A 145 -32.37 8.99 8.39
N THR A 146 -32.32 9.92 9.35
CA THR A 146 -33.44 10.17 10.28
C THR A 146 -34.76 10.47 9.55
N LYS A 147 -34.70 11.26 8.47
CA LYS A 147 -35.88 11.58 7.66
C LYS A 147 -36.44 10.37 6.90
N SER A 148 -35.56 9.42 6.52
CA SER A 148 -35.90 8.26 5.70
C SER A 148 -36.21 7.00 6.52
N ALA A 149 -35.80 6.95 7.78
CA ALA A 149 -35.88 5.77 8.64
C ALA A 149 -37.33 5.48 9.16
N MET A 150 -38.29 6.43 8.99
CA MET A 150 -39.65 6.20 9.43
C MET A 150 -40.29 5.02 8.68
N GLY A 151 -40.45 3.89 9.39
CA GLY A 151 -41.10 2.68 8.87
C GLY A 151 -40.12 1.69 8.17
N ASN A 152 -38.83 1.95 8.13
CA ASN A 152 -37.83 1.03 7.55
C ASN A 152 -36.84 0.54 8.62
N LYS A 153 -36.92 -0.76 8.99
CA LYS A 153 -36.07 -1.36 10.03
C LYS A 153 -34.58 -1.37 9.68
N SER A 154 -34.22 -1.56 8.40
CA SER A 154 -32.81 -1.55 7.98
C SER A 154 -32.20 -0.16 8.20
N LEU A 155 -32.88 0.90 7.76
CA LEU A 155 -32.43 2.28 7.98
C LEU A 155 -32.43 2.67 9.46
N ALA A 156 -33.27 2.06 10.28
CA ALA A 156 -33.26 2.29 11.73
C ALA A 156 -31.95 1.72 12.36
N LYS A 157 -31.50 0.53 11.95
CA LYS A 157 -30.22 -0.06 12.38
C LYS A 157 -29.04 0.80 11.92
N GLU A 158 -29.01 1.20 10.65
CA GLU A 158 -27.99 2.11 10.12
C GLU A 158 -27.92 3.42 10.90
N LEU A 159 -29.09 4.00 11.26
CA LEU A 159 -29.15 5.23 12.05
C LEU A 159 -28.58 5.05 13.46
N GLU A 160 -28.82 3.90 14.06
CA GLU A 160 -28.25 3.56 15.37
C GLU A 160 -26.74 3.47 15.31
N THR A 161 -26.19 2.74 14.32
CA THR A 161 -24.75 2.66 14.06
C THR A 161 -24.12 4.03 13.84
N LEU A 162 -24.74 4.89 13.01
CA LEU A 162 -24.25 6.25 12.77
C LEU A 162 -24.17 7.07 14.06
N LYS A 163 -25.14 6.95 14.95
CA LYS A 163 -25.16 7.66 16.24
C LYS A 163 -24.11 7.13 17.21
N LYS A 164 -23.95 5.79 17.30
CA LYS A 164 -22.89 5.16 18.11
C LYS A 164 -21.51 5.61 17.65
N LEU A 165 -21.27 5.58 16.34
CA LEU A 165 -20.01 5.98 15.74
C LEU A 165 -19.73 7.48 15.93
N TYR A 166 -20.75 8.34 15.81
CA TYR A 166 -20.62 9.76 16.09
C TYR A 166 -20.22 10.02 17.55
N ALA A 167 -20.88 9.37 18.51
CA ALA A 167 -20.54 9.49 19.92
C ALA A 167 -19.12 8.94 20.23
N HIS A 168 -18.68 7.91 19.52
CA HIS A 168 -17.33 7.38 19.63
C HIS A 168 -16.28 8.42 19.19
N LEU A 169 -16.49 9.08 18.05
CA LEU A 169 -15.64 10.17 17.56
C LEU A 169 -15.67 11.41 18.45
N GLU A 170 -16.85 11.77 18.97
CA GLU A 170 -17.04 12.92 19.89
C GLU A 170 -16.21 12.77 21.18
N ASN A 171 -15.98 11.54 21.62
CA ASN A 171 -15.09 11.22 22.75
C ASN A 171 -13.60 11.25 22.37
N GLY A 172 -13.23 11.65 21.14
CA GLY A 172 -11.85 11.74 20.68
C GLY A 172 -11.25 10.42 20.19
N ASN A 173 -12.05 9.36 20.04
CA ASN A 173 -11.59 8.08 19.55
C ASN A 173 -11.60 8.05 18.00
N LEU A 174 -10.65 7.32 17.40
CA LEU A 174 -10.64 7.11 15.96
C LEU A 174 -11.73 6.11 15.55
N ALA A 175 -12.34 6.27 14.36
CA ALA A 175 -13.36 5.33 13.90
C ALA A 175 -12.85 3.87 13.88
N LYS A 176 -11.58 3.63 13.52
CA LYS A 176 -10.99 2.29 13.49
C LYS A 176 -10.98 1.54 14.82
N SER A 177 -11.09 2.25 15.96
CA SER A 177 -11.21 1.63 17.29
C SER A 177 -12.67 1.33 17.67
N PHE A 178 -13.64 1.60 16.79
CA PHE A 178 -15.02 1.21 16.97
C PHE A 178 -15.20 -0.29 16.67
N GLU A 179 -15.82 -1.03 17.58
CA GLU A 179 -16.08 -2.46 17.43
C GLU A 179 -17.49 -2.69 16.86
N PRO A 180 -17.63 -3.12 15.58
CA PRO A 180 -18.91 -3.46 15.00
C PRO A 180 -19.54 -4.67 15.69
N GLU A 181 -20.87 -4.67 15.88
CA GLU A 181 -21.59 -5.77 16.53
C GLU A 181 -21.71 -7.02 15.62
N ASP A 182 -21.71 -6.82 14.30
CA ASP A 182 -21.83 -7.89 13.30
C ASP A 182 -21.23 -7.50 11.94
N GLU A 183 -21.18 -8.47 11.00
CA GLU A 183 -20.67 -8.26 9.64
C GLU A 183 -21.47 -7.25 8.82
N ASP A 184 -22.77 -7.14 9.05
CA ASP A 184 -23.62 -6.17 8.34
C ASP A 184 -23.27 -4.75 8.76
N GLU A 185 -23.05 -4.53 10.08
CA GLU A 185 -22.59 -3.25 10.60
C GLU A 185 -21.21 -2.88 10.09
N LEU A 186 -20.25 -3.83 10.09
CA LEU A 186 -18.92 -3.64 9.50
C LEU A 186 -19.01 -3.27 8.01
N THR A 187 -19.85 -3.98 7.26
CA THR A 187 -20.06 -3.70 5.83
C THR A 187 -20.62 -2.30 5.64
N PHE A 188 -21.58 -1.90 6.47
CA PHE A 188 -22.15 -0.56 6.42
C PHE A 188 -21.11 0.53 6.73
N ILE A 189 -20.32 0.35 7.80
CA ILE A 189 -19.25 1.31 8.18
C ILE A 189 -18.25 1.48 7.03
N ASN A 190 -17.87 0.40 6.36
CA ASN A 190 -16.97 0.46 5.19
C ASN A 190 -17.53 1.31 4.02
N THR A 191 -18.84 1.52 3.97
CA THR A 191 -19.46 2.40 2.95
C THR A 191 -19.41 3.89 3.30
N LEU A 192 -19.04 4.25 4.53
CA LEU A 192 -19.06 5.63 5.01
C LEU A 192 -17.85 6.45 4.57
N ASP A 193 -16.79 5.78 4.11
CA ASP A 193 -15.52 6.40 3.67
C ASP A 193 -14.95 7.39 4.69
N LEU A 194 -14.90 6.97 5.97
CA LEU A 194 -14.37 7.77 7.05
C LEU A 194 -12.84 7.82 7.00
N LEU A 195 -12.28 9.01 7.25
CA LEU A 195 -10.84 9.23 7.22
C LEU A 195 -10.13 8.49 8.36
N THR A 196 -10.74 8.49 9.55
CA THR A 196 -10.21 7.82 10.75
C THR A 196 -10.45 6.31 10.77
N TRP A 197 -11.12 5.77 9.74
CA TRP A 197 -11.25 4.33 9.50
C TRP A 197 -10.10 3.76 8.65
N LYS A 198 -9.41 4.63 7.90
CA LYS A 198 -8.30 4.22 7.03
C LYS A 198 -7.13 3.64 7.83
N PRO A 199 -6.46 2.59 7.32
CA PRO A 199 -5.24 2.07 7.92
C PRO A 199 -4.12 3.12 7.94
N VAL A 200 -3.32 3.13 9.01
CA VAL A 200 -2.21 4.09 9.20
C VAL A 200 -0.93 3.35 9.51
N ILE A 201 0.16 3.76 8.86
CA ILE A 201 1.54 3.44 9.23
C ILE A 201 2.20 4.72 9.72
N PHE A 202 2.95 4.65 10.81
CA PHE A 202 3.78 5.76 11.28
C PHE A 202 5.21 5.65 10.76
N ALA A 203 5.69 6.69 10.10
CA ALA A 203 7.08 6.86 9.71
C ALA A 203 7.75 7.80 10.72
N ALA A 204 8.43 7.22 11.72
CA ALA A 204 9.20 7.97 12.72
C ALA A 204 10.49 8.49 12.08
N ASN A 205 10.53 9.77 11.74
CA ASN A 205 11.68 10.40 11.12
C ASN A 205 12.67 10.83 12.19
N VAL A 206 13.85 10.19 12.19
CA VAL A 206 14.92 10.33 13.17
C VAL A 206 16.17 10.96 12.57
N SER A 207 17.18 11.25 13.41
CA SER A 207 18.54 11.55 12.97
C SER A 207 19.29 10.30 12.52
N GLU A 208 20.40 10.48 11.81
CA GLU A 208 21.26 9.38 11.35
C GLU A 208 21.72 8.49 12.53
N ASP A 209 22.10 9.12 13.66
CA ASP A 209 22.60 8.42 14.85
C ASP A 209 21.62 7.38 15.41
N ASP A 210 20.32 7.54 15.18
CA ASP A 210 19.27 6.64 15.68
C ASP A 210 18.97 5.45 14.75
N LEU A 211 19.57 5.38 13.55
CA LEU A 211 19.28 4.33 12.58
C LEU A 211 19.85 2.97 12.98
N ALA A 212 21.06 2.95 13.54
CA ALA A 212 21.80 1.74 13.82
C ALA A 212 21.08 0.78 14.83
N ASP A 213 20.30 1.36 15.77
CA ASP A 213 19.52 0.60 16.76
C ASP A 213 18.01 0.62 16.48
N ASP A 214 17.61 1.00 15.27
CA ASP A 214 16.21 1.15 14.85
C ASP A 214 15.43 2.10 15.78
N GLY A 215 16.09 3.16 16.25
CA GLY A 215 15.52 4.16 17.16
C GLY A 215 15.20 3.62 18.58
N ALA A 216 15.78 2.48 18.99
CA ALA A 216 15.48 1.87 20.29
C ALA A 216 15.91 2.73 21.48
N SER A 217 16.96 3.54 21.32
CA SER A 217 17.42 4.51 22.32
C SER A 217 16.66 5.85 22.28
N ASN A 218 15.94 6.14 21.21
CA ASN A 218 15.24 7.40 21.01
C ASN A 218 13.89 7.43 21.75
N GLU A 219 13.75 8.34 22.71
CA GLU A 219 12.55 8.45 23.55
C GLU A 219 11.30 8.87 22.76
N TYR A 220 11.44 9.66 21.69
CA TYR A 220 10.34 10.02 20.81
C TYR A 220 9.82 8.82 20.03
N VAL A 221 10.72 7.96 19.54
CA VAL A 221 10.35 6.72 18.85
C VAL A 221 9.61 5.77 19.77
N LYS A 222 10.03 5.63 21.04
CA LYS A 222 9.31 4.80 22.02
C LYS A 222 7.87 5.27 22.22
N GLN A 223 7.67 6.59 22.38
CA GLN A 223 6.32 7.16 22.52
C GLN A 223 5.45 6.86 21.30
N VAL A 224 6.00 6.99 20.07
CA VAL A 224 5.26 6.67 18.84
C VAL A 224 4.92 5.19 18.77
N ARG A 225 5.84 4.29 19.16
CA ARG A 225 5.60 2.84 19.19
C ARG A 225 4.53 2.44 20.19
N GLU A 226 4.53 3.02 21.39
CA GLU A 226 3.50 2.78 22.40
C GLU A 226 2.13 3.21 21.88
N PHE A 227 2.02 4.42 21.34
CA PHE A 227 0.79 4.92 20.73
C PHE A 227 0.31 4.05 19.56
N ALA A 228 1.21 3.64 18.68
CA ALA A 228 0.89 2.82 17.54
C ALA A 228 0.39 1.42 17.95
N ALA A 229 1.01 0.81 18.97
CA ALA A 229 0.60 -0.49 19.52
C ALA A 229 -0.83 -0.44 20.09
N GLU A 230 -1.18 0.63 20.82
CA GLU A 230 -2.54 0.86 21.32
C GLU A 230 -3.58 1.03 20.20
N ASN A 231 -3.13 1.44 19.01
CA ASN A 231 -3.97 1.72 17.86
C ASN A 231 -3.83 0.71 16.72
N ASP A 232 -3.30 -0.49 16.96
CA ASP A 232 -3.09 -1.54 15.96
C ASP A 232 -2.45 -1.00 14.66
N SER A 233 -1.33 -0.30 14.82
CA SER A 233 -0.57 0.34 13.75
C SER A 233 0.91 0.00 13.84
N GLU A 234 1.59 -0.05 12.68
CA GLU A 234 3.03 -0.29 12.61
C GLU A 234 3.81 1.03 12.63
N VAL A 235 5.05 0.97 13.13
CA VAL A 235 6.00 2.09 13.14
C VAL A 235 7.26 1.68 12.40
N PHE A 236 7.68 2.50 11.44
CA PHE A 236 8.96 2.36 10.74
C PHE A 236 9.84 3.55 11.06
N VAL A 237 11.08 3.24 11.46
CA VAL A 237 12.11 4.25 11.69
C VAL A 237 12.81 4.56 10.37
N ILE A 238 12.85 5.82 10.03
CA ILE A 238 13.50 6.34 8.83
C ILE A 238 14.31 7.58 9.17
N CYS A 239 15.36 7.83 8.41
CA CYS A 239 16.00 9.13 8.33
C CYS A 239 15.80 9.67 6.91
N ALA A 240 14.88 10.62 6.75
CA ALA A 240 14.52 11.15 5.43
C ALA A 240 15.71 11.78 4.69
N GLN A 241 16.71 12.30 5.42
CA GLN A 241 17.95 12.82 4.86
C GLN A 241 18.80 11.68 4.27
N ILE A 242 19.03 10.61 5.02
CA ILE A 242 19.78 9.43 4.56
C ILE A 242 19.08 8.77 3.37
N GLU A 243 17.75 8.65 3.41
CA GLU A 243 17.00 8.11 2.27
C GLU A 243 17.16 8.97 1.00
N GLN A 244 17.31 10.29 1.16
CA GLN A 244 17.58 11.17 0.04
C GLN A 244 18.99 10.95 -0.55
N GLU A 245 19.99 10.71 0.30
CA GLU A 245 21.35 10.39 -0.12
C GLU A 245 21.40 9.03 -0.84
N ILE A 246 20.79 8.00 -0.25
CA ILE A 246 20.69 6.66 -0.84
C ILE A 246 20.03 6.70 -2.23
N ALA A 247 19.00 7.52 -2.42
CA ALA A 247 18.28 7.65 -3.69
C ALA A 247 19.12 8.29 -4.83
N GLU A 248 20.33 8.75 -4.56
CA GLU A 248 21.26 9.29 -5.54
C GLU A 248 22.40 8.30 -5.91
N LEU A 249 22.50 7.18 -5.19
CA LEU A 249 23.55 6.17 -5.35
C LEU A 249 23.13 5.07 -6.35
N ASP A 250 24.11 4.48 -7.01
CA ASP A 250 23.86 3.25 -7.75
C ASP A 250 23.72 2.04 -6.80
N GLU A 251 23.30 0.89 -7.31
CA GLU A 251 23.00 -0.31 -6.48
C GLU A 251 24.24 -0.81 -5.69
N ASP A 252 25.44 -0.72 -6.26
CA ASP A 252 26.67 -1.17 -5.59
C ASP A 252 27.07 -0.17 -4.49
N GLU A 253 26.99 1.13 -4.78
CA GLU A 253 27.23 2.21 -3.82
C GLU A 253 26.22 2.18 -2.69
N LYS A 254 24.93 2.00 -3.00
CA LYS A 254 23.84 1.86 -2.02
C LYS A 254 24.10 0.72 -1.05
N LYS A 255 24.51 -0.43 -1.56
CA LYS A 255 24.81 -1.60 -0.71
C LYS A 255 25.96 -1.31 0.24
N MET A 256 27.05 -0.71 -0.25
CA MET A 256 28.19 -0.34 0.60
C MET A 256 27.79 0.68 1.66
N PHE A 257 27.01 1.68 1.29
CA PHE A 257 26.53 2.73 2.20
C PHE A 257 25.62 2.15 3.32
N LEU A 258 24.72 1.24 2.97
CA LEU A 258 23.88 0.56 3.97
C LEU A 258 24.71 -0.33 4.92
N GLU A 259 25.72 -1.06 4.38
CA GLU A 259 26.64 -1.86 5.19
C GLU A 259 27.44 -0.98 6.18
N ASP A 260 27.90 0.19 5.76
CA ASP A 260 28.61 1.15 6.63
C ASP A 260 27.73 1.68 7.75
N LEU A 261 26.43 1.84 7.50
CA LEU A 261 25.43 2.21 8.52
C LEU A 261 24.97 1.03 9.39
N GLY A 262 25.44 -0.19 9.11
CA GLY A 262 25.00 -1.42 9.79
C GLY A 262 23.59 -1.88 9.43
N LEU A 263 23.08 -1.45 8.27
CA LEU A 263 21.74 -1.76 7.79
C LEU A 263 21.78 -2.81 6.67
N THR A 264 20.76 -3.65 6.59
CA THR A 264 20.58 -4.65 5.51
C THR A 264 19.71 -4.15 4.38
N GLU A 265 18.82 -3.20 4.66
CA GLU A 265 17.89 -2.56 3.72
C GLU A 265 17.57 -1.14 4.19
N SER A 266 17.13 -0.28 3.29
CA SER A 266 16.77 1.09 3.65
C SER A 266 15.42 1.15 4.40
N GLY A 267 15.22 2.21 5.18
CA GLY A 267 13.94 2.45 5.86
C GLY A 267 12.80 2.63 4.85
N LEU A 268 13.11 3.18 3.68
CA LEU A 268 12.17 3.35 2.58
C LEU A 268 11.72 2.00 2.00
N GLU A 269 12.62 1.05 1.79
CA GLU A 269 12.29 -0.30 1.32
C GLU A 269 11.37 -1.02 2.31
N LYS A 270 11.66 -0.92 3.61
CA LYS A 270 10.80 -1.44 4.68
C LYS A 270 9.41 -0.81 4.65
N LEU A 271 9.34 0.52 4.50
CA LEU A 271 8.08 1.26 4.43
C LEU A 271 7.24 0.84 3.21
N ILE A 272 7.86 0.68 2.03
CA ILE A 272 7.17 0.24 0.82
C ILE A 272 6.60 -1.16 1.00
N ALA A 273 7.39 -2.11 1.48
CA ALA A 273 6.96 -3.49 1.72
C ALA A 273 5.82 -3.57 2.74
N ALA A 274 5.92 -2.80 3.83
CA ALA A 274 4.88 -2.73 4.85
C ALA A 274 3.59 -2.08 4.34
N SER A 275 3.71 -1.02 3.56
CA SER A 275 2.58 -0.35 2.91
C SER A 275 1.82 -1.30 1.98
N TYR A 276 2.55 -2.15 1.27
CA TYR A 276 1.97 -3.16 0.39
C TYR A 276 1.15 -4.20 1.19
N ARG A 277 1.71 -4.70 2.29
CA ARG A 277 1.01 -5.61 3.22
C ARG A 277 -0.21 -4.95 3.88
N LEU A 278 -0.06 -3.70 4.36
CA LEU A 278 -1.15 -2.96 5.01
C LEU A 278 -2.39 -2.83 4.12
N LEU A 279 -2.18 -2.65 2.82
CA LEU A 279 -3.26 -2.60 1.83
C LEU A 279 -3.85 -3.98 1.50
N GLY A 280 -3.40 -5.04 2.16
CA GLY A 280 -3.80 -6.42 1.90
C GLY A 280 -3.43 -6.87 0.47
N LEU A 281 -2.29 -6.39 -0.04
CA LEU A 281 -1.80 -6.73 -1.37
C LEU A 281 -0.84 -7.92 -1.32
N ILE A 282 -0.91 -8.72 -2.35
CA ILE A 282 0.01 -9.82 -2.65
C ILE A 282 0.39 -9.78 -4.12
N SER A 283 1.50 -10.43 -4.47
CA SER A 283 1.96 -10.57 -5.83
C SER A 283 1.95 -12.03 -6.29
N TYR A 284 1.25 -12.32 -7.39
CA TYR A 284 1.54 -13.51 -8.15
C TYR A 284 2.51 -13.17 -9.29
N LEU A 285 3.24 -14.16 -9.78
CA LEU A 285 4.37 -13.97 -10.66
C LEU A 285 4.11 -14.69 -12.00
N THR A 286 4.56 -14.07 -13.07
CA THR A 286 4.71 -14.72 -14.38
C THR A 286 6.17 -14.64 -14.80
N ALA A 287 6.71 -15.70 -15.39
CA ALA A 287 8.09 -15.75 -15.82
C ALA A 287 8.23 -16.41 -17.19
N GLY A 288 8.99 -15.80 -18.06
CA GLY A 288 9.29 -16.26 -19.42
C GLY A 288 10.53 -15.56 -19.96
N GLU A 289 10.97 -15.95 -21.17
CA GLU A 289 12.16 -15.37 -21.82
C GLU A 289 12.03 -13.87 -22.11
N THR A 290 10.82 -13.38 -22.38
CA THR A 290 10.59 -11.96 -22.68
C THR A 290 10.51 -11.11 -21.43
N GLU A 291 9.78 -11.56 -20.41
CA GLU A 291 9.53 -10.80 -19.18
C GLU A 291 9.32 -11.72 -17.98
N THR A 292 9.88 -11.33 -16.85
CA THR A 292 9.47 -11.79 -15.51
C THR A 292 8.75 -10.63 -14.83
N ARG A 293 7.51 -10.88 -14.35
CA ARG A 293 6.66 -9.81 -13.82
C ARG A 293 5.89 -10.20 -12.57
N ALA A 294 5.79 -9.26 -11.63
CA ALA A 294 4.88 -9.35 -10.49
C ALA A 294 3.56 -8.62 -10.77
N TRP A 295 2.46 -9.28 -10.43
CA TRP A 295 1.11 -8.78 -10.62
C TRP A 295 0.43 -8.56 -9.29
N THR A 296 0.04 -7.32 -9.02
CA THR A 296 -0.62 -6.92 -7.77
C THR A 296 -2.08 -7.34 -7.73
N ILE A 297 -2.44 -8.07 -6.68
CA ILE A 297 -3.82 -8.45 -6.36
C ILE A 297 -4.08 -8.29 -4.86
N LYS A 298 -5.34 -8.27 -4.45
CA LYS A 298 -5.72 -8.31 -3.04
C LYS A 298 -5.71 -9.75 -2.52
N VAL A 299 -5.40 -9.91 -1.24
CA VAL A 299 -5.61 -11.19 -0.53
C VAL A 299 -7.06 -11.64 -0.74
N GLY A 300 -7.26 -12.92 -1.00
CA GLY A 300 -8.58 -13.49 -1.31
C GLY A 300 -9.02 -13.42 -2.77
N THR A 301 -8.23 -12.79 -3.66
CA THR A 301 -8.54 -12.74 -5.10
C THR A 301 -8.50 -14.14 -5.70
N LYS A 302 -9.55 -14.50 -6.47
CA LYS A 302 -9.62 -15.76 -7.20
C LYS A 302 -8.90 -15.70 -8.54
N ALA A 303 -8.50 -16.86 -9.06
CA ALA A 303 -7.72 -16.98 -10.30
C ALA A 303 -8.30 -16.24 -11.51
N PRO A 304 -9.62 -16.22 -11.80
CA PRO A 304 -10.15 -15.43 -12.93
C PRO A 304 -9.90 -13.94 -12.80
N GLN A 305 -10.14 -13.36 -11.62
CA GLN A 305 -9.92 -11.94 -11.36
C GLN A 305 -8.43 -11.58 -11.38
N ALA A 306 -7.57 -12.50 -10.91
CA ALA A 306 -6.12 -12.35 -11.04
C ALA A 306 -5.71 -12.33 -12.52
N ALA A 307 -6.20 -13.26 -13.35
CA ALA A 307 -5.97 -13.27 -14.78
C ALA A 307 -6.44 -11.97 -15.47
N GLY A 308 -7.53 -11.38 -14.96
CA GLY A 308 -8.05 -10.08 -15.40
C GLY A 308 -7.07 -8.91 -15.23
N LYS A 309 -6.09 -9.03 -14.31
CA LYS A 309 -5.03 -8.04 -14.15
C LYS A 309 -4.06 -8.01 -15.32
N ILE A 310 -3.87 -9.13 -16.02
CA ILE A 310 -3.07 -9.21 -17.23
C ILE A 310 -3.87 -8.61 -18.38
N HIS A 311 -5.08 -9.10 -18.61
CA HIS A 311 -6.00 -8.58 -19.62
C HIS A 311 -7.45 -9.01 -19.31
N SER A 312 -8.41 -8.14 -19.59
CA SER A 312 -9.84 -8.41 -19.33
C SER A 312 -10.38 -9.67 -20.04
N ASP A 313 -9.81 -10.05 -21.19
CA ASP A 313 -10.19 -11.24 -21.92
C ASP A 313 -9.74 -12.52 -21.21
N PHE A 314 -8.64 -12.49 -20.44
CA PHE A 314 -8.23 -13.63 -19.62
C PHE A 314 -9.22 -13.90 -18.48
N GLU A 315 -9.81 -12.87 -17.89
CA GLU A 315 -10.87 -13.04 -16.89
C GLU A 315 -12.12 -13.69 -17.49
N ARG A 316 -12.60 -13.13 -18.61
CA ARG A 316 -13.82 -13.62 -19.30
C ARG A 316 -13.66 -15.01 -19.85
N GLY A 317 -12.50 -15.30 -20.43
CA GLY A 317 -12.17 -16.59 -21.06
C GLY A 317 -11.48 -17.58 -20.14
N PHE A 318 -11.36 -17.31 -18.85
CA PHE A 318 -10.63 -18.15 -17.93
C PHE A 318 -11.15 -19.59 -17.90
N ILE A 319 -10.24 -20.54 -18.12
CA ILE A 319 -10.50 -21.99 -18.05
C ILE A 319 -9.83 -22.57 -16.84
N ARG A 320 -8.51 -22.44 -16.77
CA ARG A 320 -7.66 -22.93 -15.68
C ARG A 320 -6.34 -22.15 -15.63
N ALA A 321 -5.64 -22.27 -14.53
CA ALA A 321 -4.27 -21.81 -14.36
C ALA A 321 -3.39 -22.98 -13.96
N GLU A 322 -2.21 -23.13 -14.57
CA GLU A 322 -1.14 -23.95 -14.01
C GLU A 322 -0.41 -23.10 -12.96
N VAL A 323 -0.36 -23.57 -11.74
CA VAL A 323 0.18 -22.83 -10.59
C VAL A 323 1.22 -23.68 -9.90
N VAL A 324 2.39 -23.10 -9.65
CA VAL A 324 3.44 -23.66 -8.81
C VAL A 324 3.88 -22.61 -7.81
N SER A 325 4.22 -22.99 -6.57
CA SER A 325 4.79 -22.03 -5.63
C SER A 325 6.19 -21.59 -6.08
N TYR A 326 6.58 -20.36 -5.80
CA TYR A 326 7.93 -19.88 -6.09
C TYR A 326 9.01 -20.81 -5.50
N ASP A 327 8.85 -21.22 -4.25
CA ASP A 327 9.83 -22.07 -3.54
C ASP A 327 9.98 -23.44 -4.23
N ASP A 328 8.86 -24.08 -4.60
CA ASP A 328 8.89 -25.36 -5.30
C ASP A 328 9.55 -25.25 -6.67
N LEU A 329 9.25 -24.18 -7.40
CA LEU A 329 9.85 -23.93 -8.72
C LEU A 329 11.37 -23.74 -8.63
N MET A 330 11.83 -22.92 -7.68
CA MET A 330 13.25 -22.67 -7.46
C MET A 330 13.99 -23.94 -7.00
N ALA A 331 13.38 -24.73 -6.11
CA ALA A 331 13.95 -26.00 -5.67
C ALA A 331 14.02 -27.06 -6.79
N CYS A 332 13.15 -26.98 -7.81
CA CYS A 332 13.15 -27.85 -8.98
C CYS A 332 14.09 -27.37 -10.09
N GLY A 333 14.38 -26.08 -10.14
CA GLY A 333 15.25 -25.47 -11.16
C GLY A 333 14.62 -25.34 -12.55
N SER A 334 13.39 -25.83 -12.78
CA SER A 334 12.62 -25.62 -14.01
C SER A 334 11.15 -26.01 -13.85
N MET A 335 10.29 -25.42 -14.67
CA MET A 335 8.87 -25.78 -14.74
C MET A 335 8.65 -27.26 -15.12
N ASN A 336 9.46 -27.79 -16.03
CA ASN A 336 9.37 -29.21 -16.44
C ASN A 336 9.70 -30.15 -15.28
N ALA A 337 10.77 -29.88 -14.54
CA ALA A 337 11.11 -30.68 -13.37
C ALA A 337 10.06 -30.58 -12.26
N ALA A 338 9.43 -29.42 -12.08
CA ALA A 338 8.31 -29.25 -11.16
C ALA A 338 7.07 -30.05 -11.62
N LYS A 339 6.77 -30.09 -12.93
CA LYS A 339 5.71 -30.94 -13.50
C LYS A 339 5.98 -32.42 -13.29
N GLU A 340 7.19 -32.90 -13.53
CA GLU A 340 7.58 -34.29 -13.31
C GLU A 340 7.43 -34.74 -11.85
N LYS A 341 7.66 -33.81 -10.90
CA LYS A 341 7.46 -34.03 -9.46
C LYS A 341 6.00 -33.86 -9.01
N GLY A 342 5.07 -33.48 -9.90
CA GLY A 342 3.67 -33.26 -9.60
C GLY A 342 3.40 -32.01 -8.74
N LEU A 343 4.32 -31.03 -8.72
CA LEU A 343 4.21 -29.80 -7.93
C LEU A 343 3.46 -28.70 -8.69
N VAL A 344 3.29 -28.81 -10.00
CA VAL A 344 2.48 -27.91 -10.79
C VAL A 344 1.01 -28.35 -10.71
N ARG A 345 0.19 -27.50 -10.16
CA ARG A 345 -1.25 -27.76 -9.96
C ARG A 345 -2.05 -27.13 -11.09
N SER A 346 -3.11 -27.83 -11.53
CA SER A 346 -4.09 -27.25 -12.44
C SER A 346 -5.27 -26.73 -11.63
N GLU A 347 -5.39 -25.43 -11.53
CA GLU A 347 -6.34 -24.74 -10.66
C GLU A 347 -7.50 -24.13 -11.46
N GLY A 348 -8.71 -24.30 -10.95
CA GLY A 348 -9.95 -23.79 -11.55
C GLY A 348 -10.35 -22.41 -11.03
N LYS A 349 -11.59 -22.01 -11.37
CA LYS A 349 -12.12 -20.66 -11.09
C LYS A 349 -12.22 -20.30 -9.61
N GLU A 350 -12.34 -21.30 -8.73
CA GLU A 350 -12.51 -21.09 -7.29
C GLU A 350 -11.16 -21.00 -6.53
N TYR A 351 -10.05 -21.19 -7.24
CA TYR A 351 -8.74 -21.10 -6.62
C TYR A 351 -8.46 -19.67 -6.13
N VAL A 352 -8.14 -19.55 -4.85
CA VAL A 352 -7.72 -18.31 -4.23
C VAL A 352 -6.20 -18.19 -4.36
N MET A 353 -5.77 -17.15 -5.05
CA MET A 353 -4.35 -16.88 -5.31
C MET A 353 -3.57 -16.66 -4.03
N LYS A 354 -2.33 -17.13 -4.01
CA LYS A 354 -1.38 -16.94 -2.90
C LYS A 354 -0.22 -16.04 -3.33
N ASP A 355 0.38 -15.38 -2.35
CA ASP A 355 1.61 -14.62 -2.61
C ASP A 355 2.73 -15.56 -3.07
N GLY A 356 3.42 -15.18 -4.15
CA GLY A 356 4.49 -15.99 -4.74
C GLY A 356 4.02 -17.15 -5.61
N ASP A 357 2.72 -17.27 -5.92
CA ASP A 357 2.27 -18.20 -6.96
C ASP A 357 2.90 -17.83 -8.31
N VAL A 358 3.61 -18.74 -8.94
CA VAL A 358 4.10 -18.60 -10.32
C VAL A 358 3.09 -19.26 -11.23
N VAL A 359 2.55 -18.49 -12.20
CA VAL A 359 1.33 -18.85 -12.92
C VAL A 359 1.54 -18.86 -14.41
N LEU A 360 1.04 -19.91 -15.07
CA LEU A 360 0.82 -19.99 -16.51
C LEU A 360 -0.69 -20.08 -16.75
N LEU A 361 -1.25 -19.08 -17.44
CA LEU A 361 -2.69 -19.01 -17.72
C LEU A 361 -3.03 -19.70 -19.03
N GLU A 362 -4.08 -20.49 -19.04
CA GLU A 362 -4.66 -21.12 -20.22
C GLU A 362 -6.02 -20.48 -20.52
N ASN A 363 -6.12 -19.85 -21.69
CA ASN A 363 -7.34 -19.20 -22.19
C ASN A 363 -7.54 -19.47 -23.67
N THR A 364 -8.37 -20.48 -24.01
CA THR A 364 -8.58 -20.87 -25.40
C THR A 364 -9.93 -20.44 -26.00
N ARG A 365 -10.76 -19.73 -25.23
CA ARG A 365 -12.18 -19.54 -25.57
C ARG A 365 -12.47 -18.41 -26.57
N TYR A 366 -11.53 -17.56 -26.93
CA TYR A 366 -11.82 -16.30 -27.64
C TYR A 366 -11.17 -16.11 -29.00
N ARG A 367 -10.36 -17.05 -29.50
CA ARG A 367 -9.77 -16.91 -30.83
C ARG A 367 -10.28 -18.01 -31.77
N ALA A 368 -11.10 -17.60 -32.73
CA ALA A 368 -11.62 -18.48 -33.79
C ALA A 368 -10.49 -19.14 -34.63
N GLU A 369 -9.30 -18.56 -34.61
CA GLU A 369 -8.08 -19.03 -35.28
C GLU A 369 -7.42 -20.22 -34.54
N GLU A 370 -7.53 -20.28 -33.22
CA GLU A 370 -6.96 -21.36 -32.38
C GLU A 370 -7.75 -22.66 -32.36
N THR A 371 -9.04 -22.59 -32.66
CA THR A 371 -9.84 -23.83 -32.88
C THR A 371 -9.34 -24.63 -34.06
N LYS A 372 -8.42 -24.08 -34.88
CA LYS A 372 -7.88 -24.76 -36.04
C LYS A 372 -6.43 -25.24 -35.92
N ASN A 373 -5.52 -24.56 -35.21
CA ASN A 373 -4.09 -24.88 -35.27
C ASN A 373 -3.25 -24.71 -33.97
N GLY A 374 -3.75 -24.16 -32.87
CA GLY A 374 -3.03 -24.02 -31.59
C GLY A 374 -1.72 -23.16 -31.58
N GLU A 375 -1.25 -22.72 -32.72
CA GLU A 375 0.06 -22.07 -32.89
C GLU A 375 0.06 -20.55 -32.60
N ALA A 376 -1.07 -19.87 -32.81
CA ALA A 376 -1.16 -18.42 -32.64
C ALA A 376 -1.11 -18.03 -31.16
N PHE A 377 -1.72 -18.82 -30.31
CA PHE A 377 -1.81 -18.59 -28.86
C PHE A 377 -0.48 -18.81 -28.15
N SER A 378 0.26 -19.85 -28.51
CA SER A 378 1.58 -20.08 -27.91
C SER A 378 2.59 -18.97 -28.25
N LYS A 379 2.46 -18.32 -29.42
CA LYS A 379 3.28 -17.18 -29.82
C LYS A 379 2.93 -15.90 -29.09
N ASP A 380 1.64 -15.65 -28.81
CA ASP A 380 1.20 -14.45 -28.08
C ASP A 380 1.38 -14.59 -26.56
N LEU A 381 1.26 -15.79 -26.00
CA LEU A 381 1.66 -16.06 -24.62
C LEU A 381 3.16 -15.85 -24.43
N ALA A 382 3.98 -16.32 -25.37
CA ALA A 382 5.42 -16.05 -25.35
C ALA A 382 5.77 -14.56 -25.54
N SER A 383 4.85 -13.72 -26.02
CA SER A 383 5.02 -12.28 -26.15
C SER A 383 4.45 -11.48 -24.97
N LEU A 384 3.63 -12.11 -24.12
CA LEU A 384 2.97 -11.52 -22.95
C LEU A 384 3.53 -12.06 -21.63
N CYS A 385 4.32 -13.13 -21.70
CA CYS A 385 5.08 -13.71 -20.58
C CYS A 385 6.55 -13.34 -20.69
#